data_aae0ae736628992edef36c38659be166
#
_entry.id   aae0ae736628992edef36c38659be166
#
_cell.length_a   1.000
_cell.length_b   1.000
_cell.length_c   1.000
_cell.angle_alpha   90.00
_cell.angle_beta   90.00
_cell.angle_gamma   90.00
#
_symmetry.space_group_name_H-M   'P 1'
#
loop_
_entity.id
_entity.type
_entity.pdbx_description
1 polymer ?
#
loop_
_entity_poly.entity_id
_entity_poly.type
_entity_poly.pdbx_seq_one_letter_code
_entity_poly.pdbx_strand_id
1 'polypeptide(L)'
;MALERFRKTYLPSHPNVWSLSEIIVDEEKCTGCGNCVEACPMACLEIHEKKVRRVEGVICISCSSCVAHCKKDAVSMRGFYNVEEGLFKTMLYHPDDGHPKVPEVEGIEGLTPVEEAIYNRRSNRLFSKDPVPEALLRRVIEAGRFAPSHGNNEPWSFIVVNDRQEMDYIAGKMDPMYRLLTRFYWSGRTNPIARKLLSFLCLAAPPKMDQRAQAGGTAILKPQDVFNGAPALIIILGDTRGINNVDLDCGICAQNMVLAAHSLGLVTCYLGFSIAINYLPWLKKELGIEWPYKVVTAMVLGYPRVNADSMVKRELPRITWRRGGKVWMEMP
;
A
#
# COMPACT_ATOMS: atom_id res chain seq x y z
N MET A 1 -6.33 38.87 10.37
CA MET A 1 -6.72 38.86 8.95
C MET A 1 -5.61 38.37 8.01
N ALA A 2 -4.42 38.98 7.94
CA ALA A 2 -3.35 38.49 7.03
C ALA A 2 -2.86 37.09 7.40
N LEU A 3 -2.65 36.77 8.68
CA LEU A 3 -2.24 35.45 9.15
C LEU A 3 -3.32 34.38 8.93
N GLU A 4 -4.59 34.74 9.05
CA GLU A 4 -5.72 33.85 8.78
C GLU A 4 -5.90 33.57 7.29
N ARG A 5 -5.67 34.60 6.46
CA ARG A 5 -5.67 34.46 5.00
C ARG A 5 -4.50 33.59 4.53
N PHE A 6 -3.31 33.78 5.12
CA PHE A 6 -2.15 32.94 4.89
C PHE A 6 -2.44 31.49 5.32
N ARG A 7 -3.04 31.30 6.49
CA ARG A 7 -3.46 29.97 6.98
C ARG A 7 -4.44 29.28 6.04
N LYS A 8 -5.45 29.98 5.54
CA LYS A 8 -6.42 29.42 4.58
C LYS A 8 -5.85 29.14 3.20
N THR A 9 -4.86 29.91 2.75
CA THR A 9 -4.31 29.82 1.39
C THR A 9 -3.15 28.83 1.31
N TYR A 10 -2.30 28.81 2.33
CA TYR A 10 -1.04 28.03 2.32
C TYR A 10 -1.04 26.85 3.31
N LEU A 11 -1.97 26.83 4.23
CA LEU A 11 -2.19 25.76 5.19
C LEU A 11 -3.65 25.30 5.07
N PRO A 12 -4.02 24.61 3.99
CA PRO A 12 -5.35 24.05 3.89
C PRO A 12 -5.56 23.14 5.11
N SER A 13 -6.65 23.41 5.83
CA SER A 13 -7.10 22.50 6.87
C SER A 13 -7.10 21.09 6.29
N HIS A 14 -6.60 20.12 7.05
CA HIS A 14 -6.71 18.72 6.65
C HIS A 14 -8.16 18.45 6.28
N PRO A 15 -8.43 17.85 5.13
CA PRO A 15 -9.78 17.44 4.83
C PRO A 15 -10.25 16.58 5.99
N ASN A 16 -11.34 16.98 6.61
CA ASN A 16 -11.93 16.20 7.66
C ASN A 16 -12.47 14.92 7.03
N VAL A 17 -11.89 13.80 7.37
CA VAL A 17 -12.38 12.49 6.98
C VAL A 17 -13.42 12.07 8.00
N TRP A 18 -14.67 12.06 7.60
CA TRP A 18 -15.80 11.93 8.53
C TRP A 18 -16.25 10.51 8.75
N SER A 19 -16.18 9.68 7.76
CA SER A 19 -16.53 8.28 7.90
C SER A 19 -15.45 7.39 7.32
N LEU A 20 -14.79 6.69 8.20
CA LEU A 20 -13.97 5.54 7.83
C LEU A 20 -14.90 4.34 7.71
N SER A 21 -14.53 3.39 6.87
CA SER A 21 -15.29 2.15 6.78
C SER A 21 -15.44 1.49 8.13
N GLU A 22 -16.65 1.10 8.43
CA GLU A 22 -16.96 0.27 9.58
C GLU A 22 -16.69 -1.18 9.24
N ILE A 23 -15.86 -1.84 10.03
CA ILE A 23 -15.64 -3.29 9.92
C ILE A 23 -16.75 -3.96 10.71
N ILE A 24 -17.52 -4.81 10.04
CA ILE A 24 -18.62 -5.57 10.63
C ILE A 24 -18.18 -7.03 10.70
N VAL A 25 -18.34 -7.64 11.84
CA VAL A 25 -18.05 -9.06 12.07
C VAL A 25 -19.35 -9.78 12.37
N ASP A 26 -19.67 -10.78 11.57
CA ASP A 26 -20.75 -11.73 11.81
C ASP A 26 -20.22 -12.79 12.78
N GLU A 27 -20.63 -12.70 14.03
CA GLU A 27 -20.16 -13.59 15.10
C GLU A 27 -20.59 -15.04 14.90
N GLU A 28 -21.73 -15.29 14.24
CA GLU A 28 -22.22 -16.65 14.00
C GLU A 28 -21.32 -17.37 12.98
N LYS A 29 -20.90 -16.67 11.93
CA LYS A 29 -19.98 -17.20 10.92
C LYS A 29 -18.54 -17.21 11.36
N CYS A 30 -18.16 -16.33 12.30
CA CYS A 30 -16.78 -16.18 12.73
C CYS A 30 -16.28 -17.40 13.50
N THR A 31 -15.22 -18.04 13.04
CA THR A 31 -14.56 -19.17 13.69
C THR A 31 -13.38 -18.77 14.56
N GLY A 32 -13.00 -17.49 14.62
CA GLY A 32 -11.84 -17.02 15.35
C GLY A 32 -10.49 -17.47 14.78
N CYS A 33 -10.42 -17.83 13.50
CA CYS A 33 -9.20 -18.34 12.87
C CYS A 33 -8.03 -17.35 12.77
N GLY A 34 -8.28 -16.06 12.96
CA GLY A 34 -7.25 -15.02 13.00
C GLY A 34 -6.75 -14.50 11.66
N ASN A 35 -7.11 -15.08 10.53
CA ASN A 35 -6.61 -14.66 9.22
C ASN A 35 -6.84 -13.16 8.93
N CYS A 36 -8.02 -12.64 9.26
CA CYS A 36 -8.35 -11.22 9.07
C CYS A 36 -7.55 -10.30 10.03
N VAL A 37 -7.21 -10.77 11.23
CA VAL A 37 -6.38 -10.06 12.20
C VAL A 37 -4.96 -9.93 11.68
N GLU A 38 -4.39 -11.03 11.22
CA GLU A 38 -3.03 -11.09 10.69
C GLU A 38 -2.90 -10.32 9.37
N ALA A 39 -3.89 -10.44 8.47
CA ALA A 39 -3.92 -9.71 7.20
C ALA A 39 -4.10 -8.20 7.37
N CYS A 40 -4.55 -7.71 8.53
CA CYS A 40 -4.80 -6.29 8.76
C CYS A 40 -3.49 -5.52 8.98
N PRO A 41 -3.05 -4.65 8.04
CA PRO A 41 -1.81 -3.89 8.21
C PRO A 41 -1.88 -2.86 9.34
N MET A 42 -3.11 -2.50 9.76
CA MET A 42 -3.35 -1.44 10.73
C MET A 42 -3.64 -1.94 12.14
N ALA A 43 -3.66 -3.27 12.36
CA ALA A 43 -4.06 -3.86 13.61
C ALA A 43 -5.46 -3.43 14.09
N CYS A 44 -6.39 -3.26 13.16
CA CYS A 44 -7.77 -2.86 13.49
C CYS A 44 -8.60 -3.98 14.13
N LEU A 45 -8.10 -5.20 14.11
CA LEU A 45 -8.82 -6.40 14.56
C LEU A 45 -7.96 -7.18 15.56
N GLU A 46 -8.62 -7.80 16.51
CA GLU A 46 -8.03 -8.71 17.48
C GLU A 46 -8.95 -9.91 17.73
N ILE A 47 -8.42 -10.97 18.33
CA ILE A 47 -9.22 -12.09 18.81
C ILE A 47 -9.55 -11.88 20.26
N HIS A 48 -10.84 -11.94 20.59
CA HIS A 48 -11.35 -11.92 21.93
C HIS A 48 -12.40 -13.03 22.06
N GLU A 49 -12.29 -13.87 23.10
CA GLU A 49 -13.21 -14.99 23.34
C GLU A 49 -13.48 -15.87 22.11
N LYS A 50 -12.42 -16.20 21.39
CA LYS A 50 -12.47 -17.01 20.15
C LYS A 50 -13.24 -16.36 18.98
N LYS A 51 -13.56 -15.07 19.05
CA LYS A 51 -14.17 -14.28 17.99
C LYS A 51 -13.30 -13.10 17.62
N VAL A 52 -13.47 -12.58 16.43
CA VAL A 52 -12.78 -11.38 15.98
C VAL A 52 -13.60 -10.15 16.38
N ARG A 53 -12.93 -9.16 16.95
CA ARG A 53 -13.55 -7.84 17.21
C ARG A 53 -12.67 -6.70 16.71
N ARG A 54 -13.26 -5.53 16.56
CA ARG A 54 -12.54 -4.31 16.23
C ARG A 54 -11.79 -3.78 17.46
N VAL A 55 -10.55 -3.34 17.23
CA VAL A 55 -9.78 -2.61 18.25
C VAL A 55 -10.21 -1.15 18.24
N GLU A 56 -10.63 -0.65 19.39
CA GLU A 56 -11.06 0.74 19.55
C GLU A 56 -9.89 1.72 19.33
N GLY A 57 -10.20 2.88 18.77
CA GLY A 57 -9.23 3.94 18.56
C GLY A 57 -8.22 3.70 17.43
N VAL A 58 -8.25 2.55 16.76
CA VAL A 58 -7.41 2.25 15.61
C VAL A 58 -8.13 2.64 14.32
N ILE A 59 -7.42 3.39 13.45
CA ILE A 59 -7.96 3.90 12.19
C ILE A 59 -7.87 2.82 11.11
N CYS A 60 -9.01 2.47 10.52
CA CYS A 60 -9.06 1.60 9.35
C CYS A 60 -8.75 2.39 8.08
N ILE A 61 -7.90 1.86 7.20
CA ILE A 61 -7.57 2.47 5.91
C ILE A 61 -8.42 1.94 4.74
N SER A 62 -9.50 1.27 5.05
CA SER A 62 -10.46 0.73 4.05
C SER A 62 -9.84 -0.18 2.97
N CYS A 63 -8.75 -0.88 3.31
CA CYS A 63 -8.02 -1.70 2.33
C CYS A 63 -8.70 -3.05 2.01
N SER A 64 -9.79 -3.38 2.69
CA SER A 64 -10.56 -4.64 2.53
C SER A 64 -9.75 -5.94 2.67
N SER A 65 -8.52 -5.87 3.20
CA SER A 65 -7.67 -7.06 3.34
C SER A 65 -8.28 -8.10 4.27
N CYS A 66 -8.95 -7.67 5.35
CA CYS A 66 -9.63 -8.55 6.29
C CYS A 66 -10.82 -9.30 5.65
N VAL A 67 -11.57 -8.62 4.79
CA VAL A 67 -12.68 -9.22 4.04
C VAL A 67 -12.16 -10.30 3.10
N ALA A 68 -11.16 -9.95 2.30
CA ALA A 68 -10.59 -10.83 1.30
C ALA A 68 -9.96 -12.13 1.84
N HIS A 69 -9.51 -12.13 3.08
CA HIS A 69 -8.90 -13.30 3.71
C HIS A 69 -9.86 -14.05 4.65
N CYS A 70 -11.13 -13.66 4.69
CA CYS A 70 -12.15 -14.33 5.49
C CYS A 70 -12.83 -15.45 4.71
N LYS A 71 -12.36 -16.68 4.83
CA LYS A 71 -12.93 -17.86 4.17
C LYS A 71 -14.37 -18.23 4.60
N LYS A 72 -14.89 -17.55 5.61
CA LYS A 72 -16.24 -17.80 6.14
C LYS A 72 -17.19 -16.63 5.87
N ASP A 73 -16.74 -15.62 5.10
CA ASP A 73 -17.50 -14.40 4.83
C ASP A 73 -18.07 -13.73 6.10
N ALA A 74 -17.36 -13.93 7.22
CA ALA A 74 -17.74 -13.40 8.50
C ALA A 74 -17.36 -11.93 8.66
N VAL A 75 -16.52 -11.38 7.79
CA VAL A 75 -16.05 -9.99 7.86
C VAL A 75 -16.54 -9.24 6.63
N SER A 76 -17.22 -8.14 6.87
CA SER A 76 -17.67 -7.21 5.83
C SER A 76 -17.28 -5.77 6.17
N MET A 77 -17.45 -4.88 5.23
CA MET A 77 -17.20 -3.46 5.43
C MET A 77 -18.37 -2.63 4.93
N ARG A 78 -18.82 -1.69 5.76
CA ARG A 78 -19.87 -0.73 5.45
C ARG A 78 -19.28 0.65 5.32
N GLY A 79 -19.72 1.39 4.33
CA GLY A 79 -19.29 2.76 4.07
C GLY A 79 -17.84 2.87 3.67
N PHE A 80 -17.48 4.05 3.30
CA PHE A 80 -16.11 4.47 3.02
C PHE A 80 -15.92 5.88 3.55
N TYR A 81 -14.70 6.38 3.57
CA TYR A 81 -14.47 7.71 4.08
C TYR A 81 -15.08 8.76 3.15
N ASN A 82 -15.72 9.76 3.74
CA ASN A 82 -16.13 10.98 3.09
C ASN A 82 -15.12 12.09 3.37
N VAL A 83 -14.80 12.87 2.35
CA VAL A 83 -13.95 14.05 2.47
C VAL A 83 -14.84 15.28 2.34
N GLU A 84 -14.98 16.07 3.42
CA GLU A 84 -15.88 17.23 3.43
C GLU A 84 -15.40 18.39 2.56
N GLU A 85 -14.09 18.57 2.41
CA GLU A 85 -13.51 19.70 1.74
C GLU A 85 -12.37 19.29 0.79
N GLY A 86 -12.15 20.11 -0.23
CA GLY A 86 -11.08 19.95 -1.20
C GLY A 86 -11.49 19.30 -2.50
N LEU A 87 -10.52 18.95 -3.34
CA LEU A 87 -10.74 18.39 -4.67
C LEU A 87 -11.54 17.08 -4.64
N PHE A 88 -11.45 16.35 -3.54
CA PHE A 88 -12.08 15.03 -3.34
C PHE A 88 -13.44 15.08 -2.60
N LYS A 89 -13.95 16.27 -2.32
CA LYS A 89 -15.23 16.47 -1.61
C LYS A 89 -16.42 15.72 -2.22
N THR A 90 -16.36 15.50 -3.52
CA THR A 90 -17.43 14.83 -4.28
C THR A 90 -17.06 13.45 -4.77
N MET A 91 -15.90 12.91 -4.40
CA MET A 91 -15.56 11.53 -4.67
C MET A 91 -16.32 10.63 -3.71
N LEU A 92 -17.58 10.42 -4.05
CA LEU A 92 -18.41 9.45 -3.39
C LEU A 92 -17.94 8.06 -3.81
N TYR A 93 -17.67 7.27 -2.84
CA TYR A 93 -17.44 5.87 -3.06
C TYR A 93 -18.79 5.17 -3.32
N HIS A 94 -18.86 4.38 -4.37
CA HIS A 94 -20.05 3.59 -4.64
C HIS A 94 -20.03 2.31 -3.79
N PRO A 95 -21.02 2.09 -2.89
CA PRO A 95 -20.97 1.01 -1.92
C PRO A 95 -21.29 -0.38 -2.49
N ASP A 96 -21.81 -0.49 -3.72
CA ASP A 96 -22.74 -1.57 -3.99
C ASP A 96 -22.14 -2.93 -4.33
N ASP A 97 -21.03 -3.05 -5.03
CA ASP A 97 -20.54 -4.39 -5.35
C ASP A 97 -19.01 -4.55 -5.39
N GLY A 98 -18.30 -3.44 -5.57
CA GLY A 98 -16.84 -3.46 -5.67
C GLY A 98 -16.28 -4.19 -6.88
N HIS A 99 -17.13 -4.68 -7.76
CA HIS A 99 -16.72 -5.24 -9.02
C HIS A 99 -16.42 -4.13 -10.03
N PRO A 100 -15.38 -4.29 -10.86
CA PRO A 100 -15.12 -3.32 -11.92
C PRO A 100 -16.31 -3.33 -12.90
N LYS A 101 -16.87 -2.15 -13.15
CA LYS A 101 -17.84 -1.97 -14.23
C LYS A 101 -17.06 -1.80 -15.53
N VAL A 102 -16.85 -2.89 -16.23
CA VAL A 102 -16.14 -2.89 -17.50
C VAL A 102 -17.18 -2.69 -18.61
N PRO A 103 -17.05 -1.61 -19.41
CA PRO A 103 -17.95 -1.41 -20.54
C PRO A 103 -17.85 -2.57 -21.53
N GLU A 104 -18.99 -2.95 -22.09
CA GLU A 104 -19.01 -3.91 -23.18
C GLU A 104 -18.35 -3.32 -24.43
N VAL A 105 -17.49 -4.11 -25.05
CA VAL A 105 -16.81 -3.75 -26.29
C VAL A 105 -17.03 -4.88 -27.31
N GLU A 106 -17.42 -4.50 -28.52
CA GLU A 106 -17.66 -5.48 -29.59
C GLU A 106 -16.40 -6.35 -29.84
N GLY A 107 -16.58 -7.66 -29.83
CA GLY A 107 -15.51 -8.64 -30.02
C GLY A 107 -14.69 -8.97 -28.77
N ILE A 108 -15.06 -8.42 -27.61
CA ILE A 108 -14.42 -8.75 -26.31
C ILE A 108 -15.52 -9.24 -25.36
N GLU A 109 -15.51 -10.54 -25.08
CA GLU A 109 -16.42 -11.13 -24.11
C GLU A 109 -15.76 -11.22 -22.73
N GLY A 110 -16.39 -10.60 -21.73
CA GLY A 110 -15.91 -10.61 -20.34
C GLY A 110 -14.59 -9.88 -20.15
N LEU A 111 -13.78 -10.34 -19.19
CA LEU A 111 -12.48 -9.79 -18.86
C LEU A 111 -11.37 -10.47 -19.67
N THR A 112 -10.44 -9.68 -20.15
CA THR A 112 -9.21 -10.23 -20.73
C THR A 112 -8.30 -10.80 -19.63
N PRO A 113 -7.39 -11.74 -19.93
CA PRO A 113 -6.47 -12.29 -18.91
C PRO A 113 -5.64 -11.24 -18.17
N VAL A 114 -5.33 -10.11 -18.84
CA VAL A 114 -4.60 -9.01 -18.19
C VAL A 114 -5.50 -8.26 -17.21
N GLU A 115 -6.74 -7.99 -17.58
CA GLU A 115 -7.72 -7.36 -16.69
C GLU A 115 -8.01 -8.25 -15.48
N GLU A 116 -8.19 -9.56 -15.69
CA GLU A 116 -8.33 -10.52 -14.59
C GLU A 116 -7.15 -10.47 -13.62
N ALA A 117 -5.91 -10.45 -14.12
CA ALA A 117 -4.73 -10.34 -13.30
C ALA A 117 -4.69 -9.02 -12.52
N ILE A 118 -5.07 -7.91 -13.16
CA ILE A 118 -5.11 -6.58 -12.53
C ILE A 118 -6.16 -6.54 -11.41
N TYR A 119 -7.36 -7.05 -11.65
CA TYR A 119 -8.47 -6.97 -10.71
C TYR A 119 -8.33 -7.97 -9.55
N ASN A 120 -7.80 -9.15 -9.81
CA ASN A 120 -7.64 -10.20 -8.81
C ASN A 120 -6.37 -10.06 -7.97
N ARG A 121 -5.33 -9.40 -8.50
CA ARG A 121 -4.10 -9.17 -7.75
C ARG A 121 -4.32 -8.37 -6.46
N ARG A 122 -3.61 -8.73 -5.39
CA ARG A 122 -3.68 -8.08 -4.08
C ARG A 122 -2.33 -7.86 -3.43
N SER A 123 -2.29 -6.93 -2.48
CA SER A 123 -1.25 -6.89 -1.46
C SER A 123 -1.55 -7.96 -0.41
N ASN A 124 -0.92 -9.11 -0.52
CA ASN A 124 -1.05 -10.21 0.43
C ASN A 124 0.05 -10.11 1.49
N ARG A 125 -0.30 -10.46 2.73
CA ARG A 125 0.59 -10.44 3.90
C ARG A 125 0.61 -11.77 4.63
N LEU A 126 -0.06 -12.79 4.07
CA LEU A 126 -0.15 -14.14 4.60
C LEU A 126 0.60 -15.09 3.67
N PHE A 127 1.90 -15.19 3.88
CA PHE A 127 2.78 -16.02 3.05
C PHE A 127 2.92 -17.43 3.63
N SER A 128 3.06 -18.41 2.74
CA SER A 128 3.61 -19.71 3.09
C SER A 128 5.10 -19.58 3.44
N LYS A 129 5.62 -20.52 4.20
CA LYS A 129 7.05 -20.62 4.48
C LYS A 129 7.85 -21.28 3.36
N ASP A 130 7.17 -21.76 2.32
CA ASP A 130 7.81 -22.44 1.20
C ASP A 130 8.72 -21.46 0.45
N PRO A 131 9.97 -21.83 0.17
CA PRO A 131 10.89 -20.97 -0.55
C PRO A 131 10.42 -20.75 -2.00
N VAL A 132 10.70 -19.58 -2.53
CA VAL A 132 10.43 -19.28 -3.94
C VAL A 132 11.64 -19.72 -4.76
N PRO A 133 11.47 -20.63 -5.74
CA PRO A 133 12.56 -21.03 -6.62
C PRO A 133 13.17 -19.84 -7.36
N GLU A 134 14.49 -19.81 -7.48
CA GLU A 134 15.21 -18.73 -8.19
C GLU A 134 14.69 -18.53 -9.61
N ALA A 135 14.33 -19.60 -10.29
CA ALA A 135 13.77 -19.52 -11.65
C ALA A 135 12.48 -18.68 -11.71
N LEU A 136 11.61 -18.75 -10.69
CA LEU A 136 10.42 -17.92 -10.62
C LEU A 136 10.77 -16.46 -10.30
N LEU A 137 11.73 -16.22 -9.41
CA LEU A 137 12.21 -14.86 -9.13
C LEU A 137 12.79 -14.22 -10.39
N ARG A 138 13.59 -14.96 -11.17
CA ARG A 138 14.13 -14.48 -12.46
C ARG A 138 13.02 -14.17 -13.47
N ARG A 139 11.98 -14.98 -13.56
CA ARG A 139 10.82 -14.69 -14.43
C ARG A 139 10.07 -13.41 -14.02
N VAL A 140 9.92 -13.18 -12.73
CA VAL A 140 9.30 -11.96 -12.19
C VAL A 140 10.14 -10.73 -12.53
N ILE A 141 11.47 -10.81 -12.36
CA ILE A 141 12.39 -9.72 -12.70
C ILE A 141 12.38 -9.45 -14.20
N GLU A 142 12.39 -10.51 -15.01
CA GLU A 142 12.35 -10.38 -16.46
C GLU A 142 11.10 -9.63 -16.94
N ALA A 143 9.94 -9.91 -16.37
CA ALA A 143 8.73 -9.14 -16.67
C ALA A 143 8.87 -7.66 -16.31
N GLY A 144 9.55 -7.35 -15.21
CA GLY A 144 9.87 -5.97 -14.83
C GLY A 144 10.77 -5.28 -15.85
N ARG A 145 11.78 -5.98 -16.34
CA ARG A 145 12.75 -5.48 -17.33
C ARG A 145 12.09 -5.06 -18.66
N PHE A 146 10.93 -5.62 -19.00
CA PHE A 146 10.15 -5.25 -20.19
C PHE A 146 9.23 -4.05 -19.96
N ALA A 147 9.37 -3.33 -18.87
CA ALA A 147 8.63 -2.09 -18.65
C ALA A 147 9.12 -0.99 -19.62
N PRO A 148 8.22 -0.11 -20.09
CA PRO A 148 8.67 1.10 -20.78
C PRO A 148 9.33 2.05 -19.79
N SER A 149 10.27 2.87 -20.29
CA SER A 149 10.92 3.90 -19.51
C SER A 149 11.13 5.17 -20.33
N HIS A 150 11.23 6.32 -19.64
CA HIS A 150 11.50 7.59 -20.30
C HIS A 150 12.81 7.54 -21.05
N GLY A 151 12.77 7.86 -22.35
CA GLY A 151 13.94 7.82 -23.23
C GLY A 151 14.60 6.44 -23.35
N ASN A 152 13.87 5.37 -23.02
CA ASN A 152 14.41 3.99 -22.97
C ASN A 152 15.64 3.86 -22.09
N ASN A 153 15.68 4.58 -20.95
CA ASN A 153 16.83 4.63 -20.05
C ASN A 153 16.97 3.37 -19.17
N GLU A 154 15.91 2.60 -18.98
CA GLU A 154 15.88 1.37 -18.18
C GLU A 154 16.62 1.54 -16.83
N PRO A 155 16.21 2.52 -15.99
CA PRO A 155 17.02 2.96 -14.85
C PRO A 155 17.06 1.97 -13.69
N TRP A 156 16.33 0.86 -13.78
CA TRP A 156 16.16 -0.08 -12.68
C TRP A 156 17.35 -1.02 -12.49
N SER A 157 17.61 -1.33 -11.24
CA SER A 157 18.46 -2.42 -10.79
C SER A 157 17.77 -3.12 -9.62
N PHE A 158 18.18 -4.35 -9.33
CA PHE A 158 17.47 -5.19 -8.37
C PHE A 158 18.44 -5.80 -7.35
N ILE A 159 18.03 -5.77 -6.07
CA ILE A 159 18.63 -6.61 -5.04
C ILE A 159 17.57 -7.65 -4.66
N VAL A 160 17.93 -8.91 -4.80
CA VAL A 160 17.07 -10.05 -4.47
C VAL A 160 17.59 -10.72 -3.22
N VAL A 161 16.73 -10.86 -2.22
CA VAL A 161 17.02 -11.58 -0.98
C VAL A 161 15.99 -12.70 -0.88
N ASN A 162 16.45 -13.93 -0.97
CA ASN A 162 15.63 -15.14 -0.83
C ASN A 162 16.13 -16.05 0.29
N ASP A 163 16.81 -15.47 1.23
CA ASP A 163 17.28 -16.08 2.47
C ASP A 163 16.59 -15.44 3.68
N ARG A 164 15.98 -16.24 4.52
CA ARG A 164 15.24 -15.74 5.66
C ARG A 164 16.13 -15.09 6.71
N GLN A 165 17.33 -15.61 6.92
CA GLN A 165 18.25 -15.05 7.92
C GLN A 165 18.72 -13.67 7.48
N GLU A 166 19.02 -13.51 6.18
CA GLU A 166 19.38 -12.22 5.60
C GLU A 166 18.22 -11.22 5.68
N MET A 167 16.99 -11.65 5.40
CA MET A 167 15.82 -10.80 5.55
C MET A 167 15.63 -10.35 7.01
N ASP A 168 15.75 -11.25 7.97
CA ASP A 168 15.64 -10.93 9.41
C ASP A 168 16.75 -9.97 9.85
N TYR A 169 17.95 -10.13 9.31
CA TYR A 169 19.07 -9.23 9.55
C TYR A 169 18.75 -7.80 9.03
N ILE A 170 18.31 -7.67 7.79
CA ILE A 170 17.90 -6.38 7.20
C ILE A 170 16.77 -5.75 8.02
N ALA A 171 15.77 -6.52 8.39
CA ALA A 171 14.66 -6.06 9.24
C ALA A 171 15.16 -5.51 10.58
N GLY A 172 16.07 -6.23 11.23
CA GLY A 172 16.70 -5.81 12.49
C GLY A 172 17.45 -4.48 12.37
N LYS A 173 18.09 -4.24 11.24
CA LYS A 173 18.79 -2.96 10.98
C LYS A 173 17.83 -1.80 10.73
N MET A 174 16.64 -2.07 10.22
CA MET A 174 15.60 -1.05 10.00
C MET A 174 14.79 -0.74 11.26
N ASP A 175 14.67 -1.68 12.18
CA ASP A 175 13.80 -1.59 13.37
C ASP A 175 14.06 -0.34 14.25
N PRO A 176 15.29 0.07 14.57
CA PRO A 176 15.52 1.26 15.40
C PRO A 176 14.94 2.55 14.79
N MET A 177 15.03 2.68 13.48
CA MET A 177 14.46 3.85 12.78
C MET A 177 12.92 3.78 12.78
N TYR A 178 12.35 2.60 12.56
CA TYR A 178 10.89 2.43 12.66
C TYR A 178 10.38 2.76 14.06
N ARG A 179 11.04 2.29 15.11
CA ARG A 179 10.70 2.62 16.50
C ARG A 179 10.81 4.12 16.77
N LEU A 180 11.82 4.79 16.22
CA LEU A 180 11.98 6.23 16.36
C LEU A 180 10.85 6.99 15.67
N LEU A 181 10.57 6.67 14.39
CA LEU A 181 9.46 7.27 13.63
C LEU A 181 8.12 7.05 14.32
N THR A 182 7.89 5.86 14.80
CA THR A 182 6.69 5.48 15.55
C THR A 182 6.55 6.27 16.83
N ARG A 183 7.62 6.38 17.59
CA ARG A 183 7.63 7.15 18.84
C ARG A 183 7.31 8.63 18.57
N PHE A 184 7.80 9.19 17.48
CA PHE A 184 7.43 10.54 17.05
C PHE A 184 5.96 10.66 16.68
N TYR A 185 5.45 9.76 15.86
CA TYR A 185 4.04 9.76 15.46
C TYR A 185 3.08 9.55 16.64
N TRP A 186 3.44 8.64 17.55
CA TRP A 186 2.62 8.34 18.73
C TRP A 186 2.69 9.44 19.78
N SER A 187 3.86 9.99 20.04
CA SER A 187 4.00 11.12 20.98
C SER A 187 3.24 12.35 20.50
N GLY A 188 3.06 12.53 19.19
CA GLY A 188 2.20 13.58 18.64
C GLY A 188 0.72 13.43 18.98
N ARG A 189 0.23 12.22 19.33
CA ARG A 189 -1.14 12.01 19.79
C ARG A 189 -1.33 12.37 21.26
N THR A 190 -0.33 12.12 22.09
CA THR A 190 -0.43 12.22 23.54
C THR A 190 0.28 13.46 24.11
N ASN A 191 1.22 14.04 23.39
CA ASN A 191 2.00 15.19 23.84
C ASN A 191 1.72 16.43 22.98
N PRO A 192 1.14 17.51 23.56
CA PRO A 192 0.77 18.72 22.83
C PRO A 192 1.99 19.43 22.22
N ILE A 193 3.19 19.32 22.81
CA ILE A 193 4.43 19.91 22.29
C ILE A 193 4.91 19.13 21.06
N ALA A 194 4.94 17.79 21.13
CA ALA A 194 5.28 16.93 20.01
C ALA A 194 4.27 17.10 18.86
N ARG A 195 2.99 17.31 19.17
CA ARG A 195 1.95 17.61 18.19
C ARG A 195 2.15 18.96 17.50
N LYS A 196 2.59 20.00 18.23
CA LYS A 196 2.96 21.30 17.64
C LYS A 196 4.21 21.18 16.77
N LEU A 197 5.23 20.45 17.21
CA LEU A 197 6.46 20.23 16.46
C LEU A 197 6.23 19.41 15.19
N LEU A 198 5.43 18.33 15.28
CA LEU A 198 5.00 17.55 14.12
C LEU A 198 4.13 18.35 13.18
N SER A 199 3.24 19.16 13.69
CA SER A 199 2.44 20.10 12.91
C SER A 199 3.33 21.13 12.19
N PHE A 200 4.39 21.61 12.81
CA PHE A 200 5.37 22.50 12.19
C PHE A 200 6.23 21.77 11.14
N LEU A 201 6.70 20.56 11.41
CA LEU A 201 7.41 19.72 10.45
C LEU A 201 6.53 19.28 9.29
N CYS A 202 5.26 19.00 9.55
CA CYS A 202 4.27 18.72 8.49
C CYS A 202 3.87 19.98 7.72
N LEU A 203 4.09 21.17 8.26
CA LEU A 203 3.95 22.45 7.55
C LEU A 203 5.07 22.70 6.54
N ALA A 204 6.26 22.16 6.82
CA ALA A 204 7.40 22.15 5.90
C ALA A 204 7.34 20.98 4.90
N ALA A 205 6.50 19.96 5.15
CA ALA A 205 6.19 18.89 4.22
C ALA A 205 4.99 19.28 3.33
N PRO A 206 4.85 18.70 2.13
CA PRO A 206 3.70 19.00 1.26
C PRO A 206 2.38 18.80 2.03
N PRO A 207 1.44 19.73 1.90
CA PRO A 207 0.43 20.08 2.92
C PRO A 207 -0.76 19.15 3.04
N LYS A 208 -0.62 17.85 2.82
CA LYS A 208 -1.77 16.94 2.89
C LYS A 208 -1.35 15.56 3.41
N MET A 209 -1.05 15.45 4.69
CA MET A 209 -1.08 14.12 5.30
C MET A 209 -2.55 13.71 5.45
N ASP A 210 -3.00 12.86 4.55
CA ASP A 210 -4.23 12.09 4.69
C ASP A 210 -4.23 11.37 6.07
N GLN A 211 -5.36 11.29 6.74
CA GLN A 211 -5.48 10.53 8.00
C GLN A 211 -5.04 9.06 7.83
N ARG A 212 -5.11 8.52 6.64
CA ARG A 212 -4.52 7.22 6.27
C ARG A 212 -3.01 7.17 6.49
N ALA A 213 -2.30 8.28 6.26
CA ALA A 213 -0.86 8.37 6.54
C ALA A 213 -0.58 8.38 8.06
N GLN A 214 -1.47 8.97 8.86
CA GLN A 214 -1.38 8.88 10.33
C GLN A 214 -1.64 7.45 10.80
N ALA A 215 -2.54 6.73 10.13
CA ALA A 215 -2.77 5.32 10.38
C ALA A 215 -1.54 4.47 10.03
N GLY A 216 -0.82 4.81 8.96
CA GLY A 216 0.45 4.15 8.60
C GLY A 216 1.46 4.10 9.74
N GLY A 217 1.53 5.15 10.58
CA GLY A 217 2.34 5.17 11.79
C GLY A 217 1.96 4.11 12.82
N THR A 218 0.68 3.72 12.89
CA THR A 218 0.24 2.67 13.84
C THR A 218 0.55 1.26 13.37
N ALA A 219 0.65 1.04 12.06
CA ALA A 219 1.07 -0.26 11.50
C ALA A 219 2.51 -0.59 11.85
N ILE A 220 3.36 0.43 11.96
CA ILE A 220 4.77 0.29 12.34
C ILE A 220 4.92 -0.14 13.81
N LEU A 221 3.91 0.12 14.64
CA LEU A 221 3.93 -0.20 16.08
C LEU A 221 3.70 -1.67 16.40
N LYS A 222 3.22 -2.45 15.45
CA LYS A 222 3.16 -3.89 15.68
C LYS A 222 4.59 -4.42 15.74
N PRO A 223 4.95 -5.19 16.77
CA PRO A 223 6.15 -6.01 16.76
C PRO A 223 5.95 -7.12 15.74
N GLN A 224 5.91 -6.78 14.48
CA GLN A 224 5.71 -7.69 13.37
C GLN A 224 6.96 -7.68 12.52
N ASP A 225 7.26 -8.84 12.00
CA ASP A 225 8.17 -8.98 10.89
C ASP A 225 7.81 -7.99 9.78
N VAL A 226 8.71 -7.05 9.51
CA VAL A 226 8.53 -5.98 8.50
C VAL A 226 8.23 -6.57 7.12
N PHE A 227 8.63 -7.82 6.90
CA PHE A 227 8.46 -8.56 5.66
C PHE A 227 7.27 -9.54 5.69
N ASN A 228 6.45 -9.50 6.75
CA ASN A 228 5.21 -10.30 6.89
C ASN A 228 5.44 -11.84 6.74
N GLY A 229 6.59 -12.36 7.13
CA GLY A 229 6.91 -13.78 6.99
C GLY A 229 7.16 -14.24 5.56
N ALA A 230 7.29 -13.34 4.60
CA ALA A 230 7.54 -13.69 3.21
C ALA A 230 8.90 -14.39 3.04
N PRO A 231 9.02 -15.34 2.10
CA PRO A 231 10.26 -16.07 1.85
C PRO A 231 11.24 -15.31 0.94
N ALA A 232 10.80 -14.25 0.24
CA ALA A 232 11.65 -13.48 -0.65
C ALA A 232 11.33 -11.99 -0.64
N LEU A 233 12.37 -11.19 -0.88
CA LEU A 233 12.35 -9.74 -0.98
C LEU A 233 13.04 -9.31 -2.28
N ILE A 234 12.45 -8.37 -3.00
CA ILE A 234 13.10 -7.69 -4.12
C ILE A 234 13.09 -6.20 -3.83
N ILE A 235 14.29 -5.60 -3.73
CA ILE A 235 14.48 -4.16 -3.62
C ILE A 235 14.74 -3.62 -5.03
N ILE A 236 13.98 -2.62 -5.44
CA ILE A 236 14.08 -1.99 -6.75
C ILE A 236 14.81 -0.66 -6.59
N LEU A 237 15.94 -0.59 -7.23
CA LEU A 237 16.82 0.58 -7.26
C LEU A 237 16.60 1.35 -8.56
N GLY A 238 16.80 2.65 -8.52
CA GLY A 238 16.71 3.50 -9.69
C GLY A 238 17.94 4.38 -9.84
N ASP A 239 18.53 4.41 -11.06
CA ASP A 239 19.62 5.30 -11.44
C ASP A 239 19.10 6.74 -11.58
N THR A 240 19.69 7.65 -10.83
CA THR A 240 19.25 9.05 -10.75
C THR A 240 19.91 9.99 -11.76
N ARG A 241 20.79 9.49 -12.65
CA ARG A 241 21.57 10.32 -13.57
C ARG A 241 20.85 10.70 -14.86
N GLY A 242 19.83 9.95 -15.25
CA GLY A 242 19.17 10.12 -16.55
C GLY A 242 18.18 11.28 -16.59
N ILE A 243 17.75 11.63 -17.81
CA ILE A 243 16.60 12.54 -18.06
C ILE A 243 15.31 11.71 -17.95
N ASN A 244 15.19 10.94 -16.90
CA ASN A 244 14.11 10.00 -16.68
C ASN A 244 13.26 10.43 -15.48
N ASN A 245 12.08 9.85 -15.39
CA ASN A 245 11.29 9.89 -14.16
C ASN A 245 11.52 8.59 -13.40
N VAL A 246 12.65 8.51 -12.71
CA VAL A 246 13.13 7.29 -12.03
C VAL A 246 12.05 6.61 -11.21
N ASP A 247 11.29 7.39 -10.45
CA ASP A 247 10.26 6.84 -9.56
C ASP A 247 9.08 6.26 -10.35
N LEU A 248 8.68 6.91 -11.45
CA LEU A 248 7.64 6.39 -12.34
C LEU A 248 8.12 5.17 -13.11
N ASP A 249 9.30 5.23 -13.72
CA ASP A 249 9.85 4.14 -14.53
C ASP A 249 10.02 2.86 -13.68
N CYS A 250 10.62 2.99 -12.50
CA CYS A 250 10.74 1.87 -11.56
C CYS A 250 9.38 1.41 -11.01
N GLY A 251 8.40 2.32 -10.89
CA GLY A 251 7.03 1.98 -10.49
C GLY A 251 6.31 1.13 -11.53
N ILE A 252 6.47 1.46 -12.82
CA ILE A 252 5.91 0.67 -13.94
C ILE A 252 6.60 -0.71 -13.99
N CYS A 253 7.93 -0.74 -13.87
CA CYS A 253 8.70 -1.98 -13.76
C CYS A 253 8.17 -2.86 -12.62
N ALA A 254 8.03 -2.30 -11.42
CA ALA A 254 7.53 -3.00 -10.26
C ALA A 254 6.11 -3.54 -10.46
N GLN A 255 5.23 -2.80 -11.15
CA GLN A 255 3.86 -3.27 -11.41
C GLN A 255 3.86 -4.44 -12.41
N ASN A 256 4.69 -4.44 -13.44
CA ASN A 256 4.85 -5.60 -14.31
C ASN A 256 5.29 -6.84 -13.52
N MET A 257 6.25 -6.68 -12.61
CA MET A 257 6.72 -7.77 -11.74
C MET A 257 5.59 -8.31 -10.87
N VAL A 258 4.75 -7.45 -10.31
CA VAL A 258 3.61 -7.84 -9.47
C VAL A 258 2.58 -8.63 -10.26
N LEU A 259 2.26 -8.22 -11.49
CA LEU A 259 1.32 -8.93 -12.35
C LEU A 259 1.88 -10.29 -12.79
N ALA A 260 3.16 -10.34 -13.15
CA ALA A 260 3.85 -11.58 -13.49
C ALA A 260 3.88 -12.57 -12.30
N ALA A 261 4.22 -12.07 -11.11
CA ALA A 261 4.19 -12.90 -9.89
C ALA A 261 2.80 -13.49 -9.65
N HIS A 262 1.73 -12.68 -9.80
CA HIS A 262 0.36 -13.13 -9.66
C HIS A 262 0.01 -14.24 -10.67
N SER A 263 0.36 -14.07 -11.94
CA SER A 263 0.13 -15.06 -12.98
C SER A 263 0.92 -16.37 -12.78
N LEU A 264 2.00 -16.32 -12.01
CA LEU A 264 2.83 -17.46 -11.63
C LEU A 264 2.36 -18.14 -10.32
N GLY A 265 1.21 -17.74 -9.78
CA GLY A 265 0.68 -18.28 -8.51
C GLY A 265 1.36 -17.73 -7.26
N LEU A 266 2.20 -16.70 -7.40
CA LEU A 266 2.80 -16.00 -6.28
C LEU A 266 1.93 -14.80 -5.86
N VAL A 267 2.06 -14.43 -4.60
CA VAL A 267 1.45 -13.20 -4.06
C VAL A 267 2.53 -12.23 -3.63
N THR A 268 2.20 -10.95 -3.66
CA THR A 268 3.15 -9.87 -3.40
C THR A 268 2.59 -8.85 -2.41
N CYS A 269 3.48 -8.12 -1.75
CA CYS A 269 3.14 -6.92 -1.02
C CYS A 269 4.24 -5.87 -1.21
N TYR A 270 3.85 -4.66 -1.64
CA TYR A 270 4.77 -3.53 -1.64
C TYR A 270 5.12 -3.09 -0.21
N LEU A 271 6.36 -2.72 -0.03
CA LEU A 271 6.90 -2.21 1.24
C LEU A 271 7.11 -0.70 1.14
N GLY A 272 6.10 0.06 1.52
CA GLY A 272 6.14 1.54 1.44
C GLY A 272 7.27 2.19 2.23
N PHE A 273 7.76 1.51 3.28
CA PHE A 273 8.86 2.01 4.12
C PHE A 273 10.25 1.67 3.60
N SER A 274 10.38 0.92 2.51
CA SER A 274 11.69 0.56 1.94
C SER A 274 12.52 1.78 1.54
N ILE A 275 11.87 2.89 1.16
CA ILE A 275 12.53 4.15 0.85
C ILE A 275 13.35 4.69 2.02
N ALA A 276 13.05 4.28 3.25
CA ALA A 276 13.80 4.66 4.45
C ALA A 276 15.25 4.18 4.41
N ILE A 277 15.56 3.13 3.66
CA ILE A 277 16.93 2.66 3.43
C ILE A 277 17.82 3.79 2.84
N ASN A 278 17.23 4.69 2.04
CA ASN A 278 17.97 5.82 1.48
C ASN A 278 18.55 6.76 2.55
N TYR A 279 17.96 6.79 3.75
CA TYR A 279 18.38 7.61 4.89
C TYR A 279 19.25 6.86 5.89
N LEU A 280 19.65 5.61 5.59
CA LEU A 280 20.48 4.76 6.41
C LEU A 280 21.81 4.45 5.69
N PRO A 281 22.81 5.35 5.75
CA PRO A 281 24.05 5.22 4.97
C PRO A 281 24.78 3.90 5.21
N TRP A 282 24.76 3.41 6.45
CA TRP A 282 25.39 2.13 6.80
C TRP A 282 24.69 0.95 6.14
N LEU A 283 23.35 0.94 6.10
CA LEU A 283 22.58 -0.14 5.46
C LEU A 283 22.69 -0.08 3.93
N LYS A 284 22.69 1.14 3.36
CA LYS A 284 22.98 1.31 1.93
C LYS A 284 24.32 0.70 1.55
N LYS A 285 25.37 1.03 2.30
CA LYS A 285 26.72 0.52 2.06
C LYS A 285 26.78 -1.01 2.15
N GLU A 286 26.11 -1.57 3.16
CA GLU A 286 26.02 -3.02 3.38
C GLU A 286 25.28 -3.75 2.26
N LEU A 287 24.20 -3.15 1.75
CA LEU A 287 23.45 -3.65 0.60
C LEU A 287 24.11 -3.35 -0.76
N GLY A 288 25.29 -2.71 -0.77
CA GLY A 288 25.98 -2.33 -2.00
C GLY A 288 25.26 -1.23 -2.80
N ILE A 289 24.41 -0.42 -2.14
CA ILE A 289 23.67 0.65 -2.82
C ILE A 289 24.52 1.93 -2.80
N GLU A 290 25.21 2.15 -3.90
CA GLU A 290 26.05 3.32 -4.08
C GLU A 290 25.43 4.31 -5.08
N TRP A 291 25.94 5.53 -5.09
CA TRP A 291 25.60 6.49 -6.13
C TRP A 291 25.92 5.90 -7.50
N PRO A 292 25.06 6.00 -8.50
CA PRO A 292 23.88 6.88 -8.61
C PRO A 292 22.55 6.27 -8.16
N TYR A 293 22.56 5.11 -7.55
CA TYR A 293 21.34 4.38 -7.23
C TYR A 293 20.68 4.86 -5.92
N LYS A 294 19.35 4.92 -5.97
CA LYS A 294 18.49 5.06 -4.79
C LYS A 294 17.49 3.90 -4.71
N VAL A 295 17.04 3.56 -3.52
CA VAL A 295 15.86 2.69 -3.36
C VAL A 295 14.63 3.45 -3.79
N VAL A 296 13.90 2.93 -4.76
CA VAL A 296 12.61 3.48 -5.21
C VAL A 296 11.46 2.79 -4.49
N THR A 297 11.47 1.47 -4.47
CA THR A 297 10.48 0.66 -3.77
C THR A 297 11.06 -0.72 -3.48
N ALA A 298 10.34 -1.51 -2.69
CA ALA A 298 10.61 -2.92 -2.55
C ALA A 298 9.29 -3.70 -2.49
N MET A 299 9.36 -4.97 -2.77
CA MET A 299 8.24 -5.89 -2.60
C MET A 299 8.72 -7.20 -1.98
N VAL A 300 7.89 -7.75 -1.12
CA VAL A 300 8.01 -9.14 -0.69
C VAL A 300 7.11 -10.01 -1.55
N LEU A 301 7.51 -11.26 -1.75
CA LEU A 301 6.78 -12.21 -2.56
C LEU A 301 6.96 -13.64 -2.02
N GLY A 302 5.99 -14.49 -2.33
CA GLY A 302 5.95 -15.89 -1.91
C GLY A 302 4.65 -16.55 -2.31
N TYR A 303 4.48 -17.80 -1.92
CA TYR A 303 3.21 -18.50 -2.09
C TYR A 303 2.19 -18.02 -1.06
N PRO A 304 0.91 -17.92 -1.41
CA PRO A 304 -0.12 -17.55 -0.46
C PRO A 304 -0.33 -18.69 0.56
N ARG A 305 -0.37 -18.36 1.86
CA ARG A 305 -0.86 -19.27 2.89
C ARG A 305 -2.39 -19.33 2.89
N VAL A 306 -3.00 -18.22 2.54
CA VAL A 306 -4.44 -18.05 2.41
C VAL A 306 -4.70 -17.29 1.11
N ASN A 307 -5.49 -17.88 0.24
CA ASN A 307 -5.95 -17.19 -0.97
C ASN A 307 -6.93 -16.09 -0.58
N ALA A 308 -6.85 -14.99 -1.29
CA ALA A 308 -7.77 -13.88 -1.17
C ALA A 308 -8.79 -13.98 -2.30
N ASP A 309 -10.03 -14.32 -1.95
CA ASP A 309 -11.03 -14.74 -2.93
C ASP A 309 -11.97 -13.61 -3.39
N SER A 310 -11.72 -12.36 -2.96
CA SER A 310 -12.55 -11.22 -3.33
C SER A 310 -11.76 -10.03 -3.86
N MET A 311 -12.33 -9.26 -4.78
CA MET A 311 -11.74 -8.03 -5.28
C MET A 311 -11.77 -6.93 -4.23
N VAL A 312 -10.76 -6.05 -4.24
CA VAL A 312 -10.77 -4.84 -3.40
C VAL A 312 -11.59 -3.78 -4.10
N LYS A 313 -12.57 -3.26 -3.39
CA LYS A 313 -13.31 -2.10 -3.83
C LYS A 313 -12.37 -0.92 -4.10
N ARG A 314 -12.64 -0.16 -5.16
CA ARG A 314 -11.91 1.04 -5.55
C ARG A 314 -12.85 2.21 -5.67
N GLU A 315 -12.32 3.39 -5.35
CA GLU A 315 -13.03 4.64 -5.58
C GLU A 315 -13.16 4.88 -7.08
N LEU A 316 -14.31 5.38 -7.51
CA LEU A 316 -14.50 5.79 -8.88
C LEU A 316 -13.78 7.13 -9.10
N PRO A 317 -12.88 7.23 -10.09
CA PRO A 317 -12.17 8.47 -10.34
C PRO A 317 -13.09 9.48 -11.04
N ARG A 318 -12.85 10.75 -10.80
CA ARG A 318 -13.41 11.83 -11.64
C ARG A 318 -12.77 11.78 -13.02
N ILE A 319 -13.58 11.68 -14.06
CA ILE A 319 -13.13 11.68 -15.46
C ILE A 319 -13.60 12.97 -16.11
N THR A 320 -12.68 13.71 -16.73
CA THR A 320 -13.01 14.88 -17.52
C THR A 320 -12.83 14.58 -19.00
N TRP A 321 -13.91 14.58 -19.73
CA TRP A 321 -13.93 14.37 -21.17
C TRP A 321 -13.80 15.67 -21.93
N ARG A 322 -13.01 15.68 -23.00
CA ARG A 322 -12.88 16.81 -23.93
C ARG A 322 -13.01 16.30 -25.36
N ARG A 323 -14.04 16.72 -26.05
CA ARG A 323 -14.31 16.32 -27.43
C ARG A 323 -15.00 17.45 -28.20
N GLY A 324 -14.49 17.82 -29.38
CA GLY A 324 -15.09 18.83 -30.27
C GLY A 324 -15.31 20.20 -29.60
N GLY A 325 -14.35 20.65 -28.79
CA GLY A 325 -14.46 21.92 -28.05
C GLY A 325 -15.38 21.86 -26.81
N LYS A 326 -16.09 20.74 -26.59
CA LYS A 326 -16.92 20.54 -25.42
C LYS A 326 -16.13 19.88 -24.31
N VAL A 327 -16.42 20.28 -23.09
CA VAL A 327 -15.82 19.69 -21.86
C VAL A 327 -16.97 19.27 -20.95
N TRP A 328 -16.96 18.01 -20.52
CA TRP A 328 -17.90 17.54 -19.51
C TRP A 328 -17.20 16.64 -18.49
N MET A 329 -17.75 16.61 -17.32
CA MET A 329 -17.26 15.77 -16.23
C MET A 329 -18.21 14.61 -16.04
N GLU A 330 -17.63 13.43 -16.04
CA GLU A 330 -18.27 12.24 -15.52
C GLU A 330 -17.95 12.17 -14.04
N MET A 331 -19.00 12.29 -13.24
CA MET A 331 -18.93 12.09 -11.80
C MET A 331 -19.42 10.69 -11.49
N PRO A 332 -18.78 9.99 -10.56
CA PRO A 332 -19.24 8.69 -10.14
C PRO A 332 -20.62 8.72 -9.50
#